data_c5f869660123bdbee1f57385cb46f351
#
_entry.id   c5f869660123bdbee1f57385cb46f351
#
_cell.length_a   1.000
_cell.length_b   1.000
_cell.length_c   1.000
_cell.angle_alpha   90.00
_cell.angle_beta   90.00
_cell.angle_gamma   90.00
#
_symmetry.space_group_name_H-M   'P 1'
#
loop_
_entity.id
_entity.type
_entity.pdbx_description
1 polymer ?
#
loop_
_entity_poly.entity_id
_entity_poly.type
_entity_poly.pdbx_seq_one_letter_code
_entity_poly.pdbx_strand_id
1 'polypeptide(L)'
;VEGDWKTTLYNKNYESIENKNLEYTEQEKSIIAQYSKDNPLHVLCDPTRYPYSYNENGEMKGIIPDYFRKIADYAGISYEFLTPATRDEYIAYQKNKETTDMSIDARLETDNYAETNKWGITAPFITMQLARVTRRDFDGKINVVTTVDQTASNSIEDAMAPGAEKLMCSTRQEMMEAVRKGKADAAFVYYYMAQAFVNSDTTGTMTYTLLEQPTFTYRMVISSTENHALAGILTKAMYAMPQNLVEDLAARYTTYKAAELTFVDWIRLH
;
A
#
# COMPACT_ATOMS: atom_id res chain seq x y z
N VAL A 1 -34.87 -8.70 3.26
CA VAL A 1 -35.18 -7.47 2.49
C VAL A 1 -34.45 -6.25 3.06
N GLU A 2 -33.62 -6.37 4.13
CA GLU A 2 -32.91 -5.24 4.76
C GLU A 2 -31.50 -4.97 4.20
N GLY A 3 -30.98 -5.82 3.32
CA GLY A 3 -29.60 -5.69 2.82
C GLY A 3 -29.43 -4.82 1.58
N ASP A 4 -30.45 -4.59 0.81
CA ASP A 4 -30.33 -4.08 -0.57
C ASP A 4 -30.34 -2.55 -0.70
N TRP A 5 -31.00 -1.85 0.22
CA TRP A 5 -31.12 -0.39 0.13
C TRP A 5 -29.84 0.37 0.48
N LYS A 6 -29.04 -0.14 1.43
CA LYS A 6 -27.76 0.50 1.81
C LYS A 6 -26.76 0.41 0.67
N THR A 7 -26.65 -0.73 0.02
CA THR A 7 -25.78 -0.92 -1.14
C THR A 7 -26.24 -0.09 -2.33
N THR A 8 -27.57 0.01 -2.55
CA THR A 8 -28.14 0.81 -3.64
C THR A 8 -28.00 2.31 -3.41
N LEU A 9 -28.16 2.79 -2.16
CA LEU A 9 -27.95 4.19 -1.80
C LEU A 9 -26.45 4.55 -1.86
N TYR A 10 -25.60 3.66 -1.42
CA TYR A 10 -24.16 3.82 -1.48
C TYR A 10 -23.68 3.92 -2.94
N ASN A 11 -24.08 3.00 -3.79
CA ASN A 11 -23.75 3.03 -5.22
C ASN A 11 -24.34 4.26 -5.94
N LYS A 12 -25.54 4.69 -5.60
CA LYS A 12 -26.17 5.88 -6.20
C LYS A 12 -25.48 7.19 -5.81
N ASN A 13 -25.03 7.31 -4.57
CA ASN A 13 -24.24 8.45 -4.11
C ASN A 13 -22.83 8.46 -4.70
N TYR A 14 -22.26 7.27 -4.96
CA TYR A 14 -20.95 7.10 -5.58
C TYR A 14 -20.91 7.60 -7.03
N GLU A 15 -21.91 7.20 -7.84
CA GLU A 15 -22.02 7.65 -9.23
C GLU A 15 -22.24 9.16 -9.37
N SER A 16 -22.77 9.82 -8.33
CA SER A 16 -23.04 11.27 -8.32
C SER A 16 -21.82 12.13 -7.93
N ILE A 17 -20.79 11.54 -7.34
CA ILE A 17 -19.59 12.26 -6.85
C ILE A 17 -18.43 12.15 -7.86
N GLU A 18 -18.49 11.26 -8.83
CA GLU A 18 -17.52 11.23 -9.93
C GLU A 18 -17.54 12.56 -10.68
N ASN A 19 -16.49 13.35 -10.53
CA ASN A 19 -16.34 14.58 -11.30
C ASN A 19 -15.94 14.22 -12.75
N LYS A 20 -16.96 13.91 -13.57
CA LYS A 20 -16.77 13.51 -14.98
C LYS A 20 -16.23 14.64 -15.86
N ASN A 21 -16.03 15.84 -15.33
CA ASN A 21 -15.55 17.01 -16.06
C ASN A 21 -14.06 17.31 -15.74
N LEU A 22 -13.23 16.27 -15.74
CA LEU A 22 -11.79 16.48 -15.64
C LEU A 22 -11.27 17.04 -16.97
N GLU A 23 -11.02 18.33 -17.01
CA GLU A 23 -10.48 19.02 -18.18
C GLU A 23 -8.96 19.19 -18.06
N TYR A 24 -8.25 18.77 -19.10
CA TYR A 24 -6.82 19.00 -19.25
C TYR A 24 -6.55 20.14 -20.24
N THR A 25 -5.57 20.98 -19.91
CA THR A 25 -5.05 22.00 -20.84
C THR A 25 -4.39 21.34 -22.06
N GLU A 26 -4.19 22.07 -23.13
CA GLU A 26 -3.49 21.54 -24.32
C GLU A 26 -2.05 21.08 -24.02
N GLN A 27 -1.39 21.78 -23.07
CA GLN A 27 -0.07 21.37 -22.61
C GLN A 27 -0.12 20.03 -21.85
N GLU A 28 -1.09 19.86 -20.91
CA GLU A 28 -1.30 18.59 -20.19
C GLU A 28 -1.65 17.44 -21.16
N LYS A 29 -2.53 17.69 -22.12
CA LYS A 29 -2.86 16.71 -23.18
C LYS A 29 -1.65 16.30 -24.00
N SER A 30 -0.75 17.25 -24.31
CA SER A 30 0.50 16.94 -25.01
C SER A 30 1.42 16.04 -24.20
N ILE A 31 1.44 16.20 -22.86
CA ILE A 31 2.21 15.33 -21.95
C ILE A 31 1.55 13.95 -21.85
N ILE A 32 0.23 13.90 -21.66
CA ILE A 32 -0.52 12.63 -21.59
C ILE A 32 -0.31 11.81 -22.87
N ALA A 33 -0.32 12.46 -24.04
CA ALA A 33 -0.12 11.78 -25.33
C ALA A 33 1.26 11.14 -25.50
N GLN A 34 2.25 11.48 -24.69
CA GLN A 34 3.57 10.82 -24.71
C GLN A 34 3.50 9.39 -24.16
N TYR A 35 2.51 9.10 -23.30
CA TYR A 35 2.33 7.80 -22.66
C TYR A 35 1.23 7.01 -23.35
N SER A 36 1.62 6.27 -24.40
CA SER A 36 0.76 5.42 -25.21
C SER A 36 1.02 3.94 -24.94
N LYS A 37 0.30 3.05 -25.62
CA LYS A 37 0.55 1.60 -25.54
C LYS A 37 1.95 1.21 -26.05
N ASP A 38 2.49 1.97 -26.98
CA ASP A 38 3.81 1.72 -27.56
C ASP A 38 4.93 2.39 -26.73
N ASN A 39 4.57 3.28 -25.83
CA ASN A 39 5.48 3.98 -24.92
C ASN A 39 4.79 4.15 -23.57
N PRO A 40 4.59 3.07 -22.79
CA PRO A 40 3.89 3.15 -21.52
C PRO A 40 4.76 3.79 -20.44
N LEU A 41 4.10 4.42 -19.45
CA LEU A 41 4.75 4.90 -18.23
C LEU A 41 5.18 3.69 -17.37
N HIS A 42 6.46 3.56 -17.04
CA HIS A 42 6.98 2.47 -16.22
C HIS A 42 6.84 2.78 -14.74
N VAL A 43 6.01 2.01 -14.07
CA VAL A 43 5.57 2.27 -12.71
C VAL A 43 6.12 1.23 -11.74
N LEU A 44 6.81 1.69 -10.72
CA LEU A 44 7.39 0.85 -9.67
C LEU A 44 6.57 0.90 -8.38
N CYS A 45 6.36 -0.26 -7.77
CA CYS A 45 5.75 -0.40 -6.45
C CYS A 45 6.43 -1.54 -5.66
N ASP A 46 6.48 -1.44 -4.33
CA ASP A 46 7.10 -2.45 -3.46
C ASP A 46 6.28 -3.76 -3.50
N PRO A 47 6.88 -4.90 -3.89
CA PRO A 47 6.16 -6.17 -4.03
C PRO A 47 5.89 -6.89 -2.71
N THR A 48 6.31 -6.35 -1.56
CA THR A 48 6.37 -7.09 -0.28
C THR A 48 5.47 -6.54 0.82
N ARG A 49 4.53 -5.62 0.50
CA ARG A 49 3.72 -4.90 1.49
C ARG A 49 2.23 -5.27 1.47
N TYR A 50 1.91 -6.57 1.38
CA TYR A 50 0.50 -7.02 1.46
C TYR A 50 -0.22 -6.38 2.68
N PRO A 51 -1.43 -5.86 2.55
CA PRO A 51 -2.30 -5.74 1.37
C PRO A 51 -2.11 -4.46 0.57
N TYR A 52 -1.16 -3.60 0.94
CA TYR A 52 -0.91 -2.33 0.25
C TYR A 52 -0.40 -2.53 -1.17
N SER A 53 0.62 -3.37 -1.33
CA SER A 53 1.19 -3.73 -2.62
C SER A 53 1.93 -5.06 -2.52
N TYR A 54 1.74 -5.93 -3.49
CA TYR A 54 2.41 -7.22 -3.56
C TYR A 54 2.43 -7.76 -4.99
N ASN A 55 3.41 -8.61 -5.26
CA ASN A 55 3.49 -9.34 -6.52
C ASN A 55 2.81 -10.69 -6.36
N GLU A 56 1.85 -10.99 -7.21
CA GLU A 56 1.21 -12.29 -7.29
C GLU A 56 1.31 -12.83 -8.71
N ASN A 57 2.15 -13.83 -8.91
CA ASN A 57 2.36 -14.47 -10.21
C ASN A 57 2.79 -13.51 -11.35
N GLY A 58 3.61 -12.51 -11.05
CA GLY A 58 4.05 -11.51 -12.01
C GLY A 58 3.08 -10.34 -12.21
N GLU A 59 2.02 -10.25 -11.41
CA GLU A 59 1.09 -9.13 -11.42
C GLU A 59 1.20 -8.32 -10.12
N MET A 60 1.34 -7.01 -10.22
CA MET A 60 1.28 -6.11 -9.07
C MET A 60 -0.16 -5.92 -8.62
N LYS A 61 -0.47 -6.30 -7.38
CA LYS A 61 -1.78 -6.24 -6.74
C LYS A 61 -1.74 -5.46 -5.43
N GLY A 62 -2.92 -5.07 -4.93
CA GLY A 62 -3.08 -4.41 -3.66
C GLY A 62 -3.71 -3.02 -3.77
N ILE A 63 -3.89 -2.38 -2.63
CA ILE A 63 -4.56 -1.07 -2.50
C ILE A 63 -3.87 -0.02 -3.38
N ILE A 64 -2.55 0.08 -3.33
CA ILE A 64 -1.78 1.11 -4.04
C ILE A 64 -1.78 0.89 -5.57
N PRO A 65 -1.47 -0.32 -6.09
CA PRO A 65 -1.58 -0.58 -7.52
C PRO A 65 -2.99 -0.37 -8.07
N ASP A 66 -4.04 -0.79 -7.35
CA ASP A 66 -5.41 -0.62 -7.82
C ASP A 66 -5.86 0.85 -7.79
N TYR A 67 -5.40 1.61 -6.79
CA TYR A 67 -5.60 3.06 -6.75
C TYR A 67 -4.92 3.74 -7.95
N PHE A 68 -3.68 3.34 -8.27
CA PHE A 68 -2.97 3.89 -9.42
C PHE A 68 -3.64 3.55 -10.75
N ARG A 69 -4.17 2.32 -10.93
CA ARG A 69 -4.95 1.95 -12.11
C ARG A 69 -6.08 2.94 -12.37
N LYS A 70 -6.79 3.32 -11.32
CA LYS A 70 -7.86 4.32 -11.42
C LYS A 70 -7.33 5.71 -11.79
N ILE A 71 -6.22 6.14 -11.20
CA ILE A 71 -5.59 7.42 -11.59
C ILE A 71 -5.21 7.41 -13.06
N ALA A 72 -4.59 6.35 -13.55
CA ALA A 72 -4.16 6.22 -14.94
C ALA A 72 -5.37 6.23 -15.90
N ASP A 73 -6.47 5.56 -15.53
CA ASP A 73 -7.73 5.59 -16.29
C ASP A 73 -8.28 7.03 -16.38
N TYR A 74 -8.33 7.77 -15.27
CA TYR A 74 -8.80 9.16 -15.22
C TYR A 74 -7.88 10.13 -15.96
N ALA A 75 -6.57 9.89 -15.90
CA ALA A 75 -5.58 10.70 -16.61
C ALA A 75 -5.49 10.36 -18.09
N GLY A 76 -5.99 9.20 -18.54
CA GLY A 76 -5.86 8.73 -19.91
C GLY A 76 -4.44 8.33 -20.27
N ILE A 77 -3.65 7.83 -19.29
CA ILE A 77 -2.24 7.46 -19.44
C ILE A 77 -2.11 5.95 -19.56
N SER A 78 -1.38 5.49 -20.57
CA SER A 78 -0.95 4.09 -20.66
C SER A 78 0.26 3.84 -19.76
N TYR A 79 0.28 2.74 -19.07
CA TYR A 79 1.33 2.39 -18.11
C TYR A 79 1.65 0.90 -18.13
N GLU A 80 2.81 0.57 -17.59
CA GLU A 80 3.25 -0.80 -17.32
C GLU A 80 3.85 -0.88 -15.93
N PHE A 81 3.39 -1.85 -15.12
CA PHE A 81 4.02 -2.11 -13.83
C PHE A 81 5.32 -2.87 -14.02
N LEU A 82 6.39 -2.33 -13.44
CA LEU A 82 7.59 -3.12 -13.17
C LEU A 82 7.24 -4.10 -12.04
N THR A 83 7.53 -5.38 -12.26
CA THR A 83 7.09 -6.48 -11.39
C THR A 83 8.27 -7.14 -10.67
N PRO A 84 8.99 -6.44 -9.77
CA PRO A 84 10.04 -7.06 -8.98
C PRO A 84 9.44 -8.21 -8.16
N ALA A 85 10.15 -9.33 -8.10
CA ALA A 85 9.75 -10.48 -7.29
C ALA A 85 10.23 -10.34 -5.84
N THR A 86 11.30 -9.59 -5.62
CA THR A 86 11.96 -9.44 -4.33
C THR A 86 12.17 -7.97 -3.96
N ARG A 87 12.45 -7.73 -2.69
CA ARG A 87 12.83 -6.40 -2.20
C ARG A 87 14.14 -5.90 -2.83
N ASP A 88 15.09 -6.76 -3.07
CA ASP A 88 16.38 -6.39 -3.68
C ASP A 88 16.21 -5.97 -5.14
N GLU A 89 15.37 -6.67 -5.89
CA GLU A 89 14.99 -6.27 -7.24
C GLU A 89 14.26 -4.93 -7.25
N TYR A 90 13.34 -4.70 -6.32
CA TYR A 90 12.67 -3.41 -6.17
C TYR A 90 13.68 -2.28 -5.94
N ILE A 91 14.67 -2.48 -5.06
CA ILE A 91 15.72 -1.49 -4.81
C ILE A 91 16.58 -1.25 -6.06
N ALA A 92 16.87 -2.31 -6.82
CA ALA A 92 17.61 -2.21 -8.08
C ALA A 92 16.85 -1.37 -9.12
N TYR A 93 15.55 -1.61 -9.31
CA TYR A 93 14.69 -0.80 -10.17
C TYR A 93 14.60 0.65 -9.71
N GLN A 94 14.45 0.89 -8.39
CA GLN A 94 14.38 2.24 -7.84
C GLN A 94 15.62 3.09 -8.14
N LYS A 95 16.78 2.45 -8.23
CA LYS A 95 18.06 3.12 -8.57
C LYS A 95 18.24 3.32 -10.07
N ASN A 96 17.54 2.56 -10.90
CA ASN A 96 17.67 2.61 -12.36
C ASN A 96 16.64 3.56 -12.97
N LYS A 97 17.05 4.82 -13.19
CA LYS A 97 16.20 5.87 -13.75
C LYS A 97 15.94 5.73 -15.26
N GLU A 98 16.67 4.84 -15.94
CA GLU A 98 16.45 4.57 -17.37
C GLU A 98 15.26 3.62 -17.59
N THR A 99 14.95 2.80 -16.59
CA THR A 99 13.86 1.81 -16.68
C THR A 99 12.67 2.13 -15.78
N THR A 100 12.78 3.10 -14.86
CA THR A 100 11.74 3.44 -13.91
C THR A 100 11.40 4.92 -14.03
N ASP A 101 10.19 5.20 -14.54
CA ASP A 101 9.71 6.57 -14.68
C ASP A 101 9.19 7.12 -13.35
N MET A 102 8.50 6.30 -12.57
CA MET A 102 7.93 6.72 -11.29
C MET A 102 7.79 5.58 -10.28
N SER A 103 7.77 5.96 -9.00
CA SER A 103 7.38 5.11 -7.87
C SER A 103 6.07 5.60 -7.28
N ILE A 104 5.13 4.69 -7.00
CA ILE A 104 3.80 5.05 -6.50
C ILE A 104 3.61 4.85 -5.00
N ASP A 105 4.65 4.46 -4.28
CA ASP A 105 4.61 4.16 -2.85
C ASP A 105 5.76 4.83 -2.07
N ALA A 106 6.11 6.03 -2.47
CA ALA A 106 7.16 6.78 -1.81
C ALA A 106 6.68 7.38 -0.48
N ARG A 107 7.36 7.03 0.60
CA ARG A 107 7.24 7.69 1.88
C ARG A 107 8.20 8.86 1.91
N LEU A 108 7.65 10.06 1.85
CA LEU A 108 8.43 11.29 1.97
C LEU A 108 8.15 11.94 3.31
N GLU A 109 9.18 12.06 4.11
CA GLU A 109 9.07 12.63 5.47
C GLU A 109 9.09 14.17 5.46
N THR A 110 9.60 14.78 4.37
CA THR A 110 9.67 16.23 4.24
C THR A 110 9.48 16.65 2.78
N ASP A 111 8.82 17.80 2.56
CA ASP A 111 8.69 18.42 1.23
C ASP A 111 10.06 18.85 0.66
N ASN A 112 11.04 19.07 1.50
CA ASN A 112 12.41 19.44 1.13
C ASN A 112 13.15 18.39 0.29
N TYR A 113 12.76 17.11 0.41
CA TYR A 113 13.40 16.05 -0.37
C TYR A 113 13.14 16.18 -1.88
N ALA A 114 11.95 16.67 -2.25
CA ALA A 114 11.57 16.91 -3.63
C ALA A 114 12.36 18.06 -4.27
N GLU A 115 12.49 19.15 -3.55
CA GLU A 115 13.24 20.32 -4.03
C GLU A 115 14.72 20.01 -4.21
N THR A 116 15.29 19.24 -3.27
CA THR A 116 16.70 18.86 -3.29
C THR A 116 17.02 17.93 -4.48
N ASN A 117 16.10 17.03 -4.85
CA ASN A 117 16.30 16.04 -5.91
C ASN A 117 15.64 16.40 -7.23
N LYS A 118 14.91 17.52 -7.33
CA LYS A 118 14.17 17.96 -8.52
C LYS A 118 13.17 16.92 -9.05
N TRP A 119 12.54 16.17 -8.15
CA TRP A 119 11.53 15.19 -8.52
C TRP A 119 10.13 15.80 -8.61
N GLY A 120 9.32 15.31 -9.52
CA GLY A 120 7.89 15.59 -9.52
C GLY A 120 7.21 14.76 -8.43
N ILE A 121 6.44 15.42 -7.55
CA ILE A 121 5.75 14.75 -6.44
C ILE A 121 4.28 15.11 -6.47
N THR A 122 3.41 14.09 -6.39
CA THR A 122 1.96 14.29 -6.32
C THR A 122 1.51 14.77 -4.93
N ALA A 123 0.27 15.23 -4.82
CA ALA A 123 -0.40 15.30 -3.53
C ALA A 123 -0.36 13.94 -2.80
N PRO A 124 -0.43 13.92 -1.46
CA PRO A 124 -0.56 12.66 -0.72
C PRO A 124 -1.89 11.99 -1.04
N PHE A 125 -1.89 10.66 -1.16
CA PHE A 125 -3.10 9.91 -1.50
C PHE A 125 -3.51 8.89 -0.44
N ILE A 126 -2.58 8.46 0.42
CA ILE A 126 -2.87 7.54 1.51
C ILE A 126 -2.07 7.93 2.76
N THR A 127 -2.76 7.95 3.89
CA THR A 127 -2.12 8.10 5.20
C THR A 127 -1.96 6.73 5.83
N MET A 128 -0.73 6.39 6.15
CA MET A 128 -0.36 5.13 6.76
C MET A 128 -0.32 5.32 8.26
N GLN A 129 -1.29 4.75 8.96
CA GLN A 129 -1.33 4.69 10.41
C GLN A 129 -0.68 3.39 10.89
N LEU A 130 0.06 3.43 11.98
CA LEU A 130 0.61 2.23 12.60
C LEU A 130 -0.42 1.53 13.48
N ALA A 131 -0.28 0.23 13.58
CA ALA A 131 -0.97 -0.62 14.53
C ALA A 131 0.04 -1.50 15.27
N ARG A 132 -0.19 -1.70 16.55
CA ARG A 132 0.47 -2.72 17.34
C ARG A 132 -0.37 -4.00 17.28
N VAL A 133 0.22 -5.07 16.79
CA VAL A 133 -0.39 -6.40 16.78
C VAL A 133 0.16 -7.21 17.92
N THR A 134 -0.72 -7.84 18.69
CA THR A 134 -0.40 -8.66 19.85
C THR A 134 -1.30 -9.89 19.90
N ARG A 135 -1.01 -10.82 20.76
CA ARG A 135 -1.99 -11.82 21.20
C ARG A 135 -3.06 -11.17 22.08
N ARG A 136 -4.23 -11.79 22.16
CA ARG A 136 -5.33 -11.30 23.02
C ARG A 136 -5.03 -11.40 24.51
N ASP A 137 -4.15 -12.33 24.91
CA ASP A 137 -3.68 -12.54 26.29
C ASP A 137 -2.44 -11.70 26.64
N PHE A 138 -2.12 -10.69 25.83
CA PHE A 138 -1.00 -9.78 26.04
C PHE A 138 -1.17 -8.98 27.34
N ASP A 139 -0.16 -9.04 28.24
CA ASP A 139 -0.18 -8.44 29.57
C ASP A 139 0.18 -6.93 29.62
N GLY A 140 0.48 -6.36 28.46
CA GLY A 140 0.86 -4.95 28.33
C GLY A 140 2.38 -4.70 28.30
N LYS A 141 3.22 -5.74 28.55
CA LYS A 141 4.67 -5.61 28.56
C LYS A 141 5.29 -6.17 27.30
N ILE A 142 6.08 -5.34 26.61
CA ILE A 142 6.83 -5.77 25.41
C ILE A 142 8.29 -6.02 25.81
N ASN A 143 8.69 -7.29 25.85
CA ASN A 143 10.08 -7.70 26.07
C ASN A 143 10.74 -8.06 24.75
N VAL A 144 9.96 -8.64 23.80
CA VAL A 144 10.41 -9.03 22.47
C VAL A 144 9.49 -8.45 21.43
N VAL A 145 10.04 -7.74 20.47
CA VAL A 145 9.32 -7.19 19.31
C VAL A 145 9.86 -7.80 18.02
N THR A 146 8.97 -8.12 17.09
CA THR A 146 9.39 -8.60 15.78
C THR A 146 9.75 -7.46 14.85
N THR A 147 10.74 -7.66 13.99
CA THR A 147 11.11 -6.74 12.93
C THR A 147 11.55 -7.49 11.69
N VAL A 148 11.52 -6.82 10.53
CA VAL A 148 12.17 -7.28 9.30
C VAL A 148 13.46 -6.48 9.11
N ASP A 149 14.44 -7.05 8.41
CA ASP A 149 15.72 -6.38 8.15
C ASP A 149 15.53 -5.21 7.16
N GLN A 150 15.00 -4.10 7.69
CA GLN A 150 14.83 -2.84 6.99
C GLN A 150 15.15 -1.69 7.96
N THR A 151 16.06 -0.82 7.59
CA THR A 151 16.51 0.29 8.44
C THR A 151 15.37 1.18 8.96
N ALA A 152 14.34 1.41 8.14
CA ALA A 152 13.17 2.19 8.54
C ALA A 152 12.28 1.47 9.56
N SER A 153 12.19 0.14 9.51
CA SER A 153 11.45 -0.66 10.48
C SER A 153 12.12 -0.59 11.84
N ASN A 154 13.42 -0.79 11.91
CA ASN A 154 14.16 -0.73 13.18
C ASN A 154 13.93 0.58 13.96
N SER A 155 13.76 1.71 13.28
CA SER A 155 13.49 2.99 13.94
C SER A 155 12.08 3.08 14.54
N ILE A 156 11.11 2.34 14.01
CA ILE A 156 9.75 2.27 14.54
C ILE A 156 9.75 1.44 15.82
N GLU A 157 10.36 0.26 15.80
CA GLU A 157 10.45 -0.61 16.97
C GLU A 157 11.22 0.06 18.11
N ASP A 158 12.31 0.77 17.80
CA ASP A 158 13.07 1.53 18.83
C ASP A 158 12.24 2.63 19.48
N ALA A 159 11.40 3.30 18.70
CA ALA A 159 10.52 4.35 19.22
C ALA A 159 9.32 3.80 20.00
N MET A 160 8.74 2.67 19.55
CA MET A 160 7.48 2.12 20.10
C MET A 160 7.70 1.12 21.22
N ALA A 161 8.87 0.46 21.28
CA ALA A 161 9.22 -0.52 22.31
C ALA A 161 10.69 -0.34 22.72
N PRO A 162 11.04 0.79 23.35
CA PRO A 162 12.43 1.08 23.71
C PRO A 162 12.97 0.03 24.69
N GLY A 163 14.11 -0.56 24.32
CA GLY A 163 14.77 -1.59 25.14
C GLY A 163 14.24 -3.01 24.98
N ALA A 164 13.23 -3.24 24.13
CA ALA A 164 12.80 -4.59 23.80
C ALA A 164 13.82 -5.30 22.90
N GLU A 165 13.96 -6.61 23.09
CA GLU A 165 14.71 -7.47 22.19
C GLU A 165 14.06 -7.51 20.81
N LYS A 166 14.85 -7.48 19.72
CA LYS A 166 14.34 -7.56 18.37
C LYS A 166 14.48 -8.96 17.81
N LEU A 167 13.37 -9.61 17.54
CA LEU A 167 13.32 -10.86 16.81
C LEU A 167 13.30 -10.57 15.31
N MET A 168 14.42 -10.81 14.65
CA MET A 168 14.56 -10.61 13.20
C MET A 168 13.79 -11.67 12.43
N CYS A 169 12.98 -11.25 11.46
CA CYS A 169 12.19 -12.08 10.58
C CYS A 169 12.54 -11.76 9.11
N SER A 170 12.47 -12.76 8.23
CA SER A 170 12.74 -12.56 6.80
C SER A 170 11.56 -11.89 6.09
N THR A 171 10.34 -12.10 6.60
CA THR A 171 9.12 -11.57 6.00
C THR A 171 8.18 -11.02 7.06
N ARG A 172 7.26 -10.14 6.64
CA ARG A 172 6.20 -9.64 7.51
C ARG A 172 5.24 -10.74 7.96
N GLN A 173 5.07 -11.78 7.16
CA GLN A 173 4.29 -12.95 7.55
C GLN A 173 4.96 -13.69 8.70
N GLU A 174 6.27 -13.88 8.67
CA GLU A 174 7.02 -14.47 9.78
C GLU A 174 6.94 -13.63 11.05
N MET A 175 6.94 -12.29 10.94
CA MET A 175 6.70 -11.41 12.09
C MET A 175 5.38 -11.73 12.78
N MET A 176 4.30 -11.82 12.01
CA MET A 176 2.97 -12.10 12.54
C MET A 176 2.85 -13.50 13.14
N GLU A 177 3.44 -14.49 12.48
CA GLU A 177 3.51 -15.85 12.99
C GLU A 177 4.32 -15.95 14.29
N ALA A 178 5.38 -15.15 14.45
CA ALA A 178 6.15 -15.10 15.68
C ALA A 178 5.31 -14.56 16.84
N VAL A 179 4.52 -13.51 16.61
CA VAL A 179 3.57 -12.99 17.61
C VAL A 179 2.49 -14.02 17.92
N ARG A 180 1.86 -14.61 16.89
CA ARG A 180 0.81 -15.62 17.05
C ARG A 180 1.29 -16.82 17.88
N LYS A 181 2.54 -17.26 17.68
CA LYS A 181 3.18 -18.37 18.40
C LYS A 181 3.75 -17.98 19.77
N GLY A 182 3.64 -16.73 20.19
CA GLY A 182 4.19 -16.24 21.45
C GLY A 182 5.72 -16.19 21.50
N LYS A 183 6.40 -16.18 20.34
CA LYS A 183 7.85 -15.96 20.26
C LYS A 183 8.23 -14.49 20.39
N ALA A 184 7.29 -13.60 20.15
CA ALA A 184 7.39 -12.17 20.38
C ALA A 184 6.08 -11.66 20.97
N ASP A 185 6.15 -10.57 21.73
CA ASP A 185 5.02 -9.95 22.40
C ASP A 185 4.21 -9.06 21.46
N ALA A 186 4.91 -8.39 20.52
CA ALA A 186 4.28 -7.44 19.61
C ALA A 186 4.97 -7.38 18.24
N ALA A 187 4.19 -6.91 17.26
CA ALA A 187 4.67 -6.43 15.97
C ALA A 187 4.07 -5.05 15.69
N PHE A 188 4.85 -4.14 15.12
CA PHE A 188 4.39 -2.83 14.66
C PHE A 188 4.32 -2.84 13.13
N VAL A 189 3.12 -2.67 12.60
CA VAL A 189 2.86 -2.71 11.16
C VAL A 189 1.83 -1.66 10.78
N TYR A 190 1.67 -1.38 9.50
CA TYR A 190 0.62 -0.49 9.05
C TYR A 190 -0.78 -1.09 9.24
N TYR A 191 -1.75 -0.23 9.49
CA TYR A 191 -3.11 -0.58 9.90
C TYR A 191 -3.77 -1.65 9.02
N TYR A 192 -3.84 -1.46 7.71
CA TYR A 192 -4.49 -2.45 6.84
C TYR A 192 -3.76 -3.78 6.80
N MET A 193 -2.46 -3.79 7.04
CA MET A 193 -1.69 -5.04 7.21
C MET A 193 -2.10 -5.75 8.51
N ALA A 194 -2.17 -5.02 9.63
CA ALA A 194 -2.65 -5.57 10.89
C ALA A 194 -4.07 -6.12 10.74
N GLN A 195 -4.96 -5.37 10.11
CA GLN A 195 -6.34 -5.78 9.86
C GLN A 195 -6.43 -7.05 9.02
N ALA A 196 -5.68 -7.12 7.91
CA ALA A 196 -5.66 -8.31 7.05
C ALA A 196 -5.17 -9.55 7.81
N PHE A 197 -4.10 -9.42 8.59
CA PHE A 197 -3.57 -10.53 9.38
C PHE A 197 -4.52 -10.99 10.47
N VAL A 198 -5.08 -10.08 11.25
CA VAL A 198 -6.01 -10.42 12.32
C VAL A 198 -7.30 -11.02 11.75
N ASN A 199 -7.80 -10.50 10.65
CA ASN A 199 -8.98 -11.05 9.98
C ASN A 199 -8.73 -12.45 9.38
N SER A 200 -7.48 -12.77 9.02
CA SER A 200 -7.10 -14.09 8.51
C SER A 200 -6.72 -15.09 9.62
N ASP A 201 -6.62 -14.64 10.87
CA ASP A 201 -6.32 -15.51 12.01
C ASP A 201 -7.52 -16.38 12.39
N THR A 202 -7.57 -17.59 11.83
CA THR A 202 -8.63 -18.57 12.12
C THR A 202 -8.64 -19.05 13.56
N THR A 203 -7.55 -18.85 14.31
CA THR A 203 -7.46 -19.23 15.73
C THR A 203 -8.07 -18.19 16.66
N GLY A 204 -8.30 -16.98 16.16
CA GLY A 204 -8.85 -15.86 16.94
C GLY A 204 -7.94 -15.39 18.09
N THR A 205 -6.66 -15.76 18.05
CA THR A 205 -5.71 -15.46 19.14
C THR A 205 -5.10 -14.08 19.05
N MET A 206 -5.14 -13.46 17.88
CA MET A 206 -4.51 -12.16 17.62
C MET A 206 -5.50 -11.01 17.72
N THR A 207 -4.96 -9.84 18.03
CA THR A 207 -5.67 -8.57 18.02
C THR A 207 -4.73 -7.45 17.59
N TYR A 208 -5.27 -6.26 17.29
CA TYR A 208 -4.45 -5.08 17.06
C TYR A 208 -5.02 -3.85 17.77
N THR A 209 -4.14 -2.91 18.05
CA THR A 209 -4.48 -1.57 18.57
C THR A 209 -3.90 -0.53 17.65
N LEU A 210 -4.72 0.41 17.18
CA LEU A 210 -4.24 1.54 16.41
C LEU A 210 -3.39 2.47 17.27
N LEU A 211 -2.33 3.01 16.69
CA LEU A 211 -1.47 3.99 17.32
C LEU A 211 -1.80 5.38 16.74
N GLU A 212 -1.92 6.38 17.59
CA GLU A 212 -2.19 7.74 17.15
C GLU A 212 -1.02 8.33 16.35
N GLN A 213 0.20 7.97 16.74
CA GLN A 213 1.44 8.42 16.12
C GLN A 213 2.49 7.29 16.12
N PRO A 214 3.46 7.29 15.20
CA PRO A 214 3.57 8.17 14.04
C PRO A 214 2.61 7.78 12.91
N THR A 215 2.24 8.76 12.09
CA THR A 215 1.56 8.56 10.80
C THR A 215 2.50 8.93 9.65
N PHE A 216 2.32 8.28 8.52
CA PHE A 216 3.14 8.52 7.32
C PHE A 216 2.22 8.75 6.14
N THR A 217 2.58 9.68 5.26
CA THR A 217 1.85 9.89 4.01
C THR A 217 2.63 9.33 2.83
N TYR A 218 1.92 8.65 1.94
CA TYR A 218 2.51 8.16 0.70
C TYR A 218 2.12 9.05 -0.46
N ARG A 219 3.08 9.25 -1.34
CA ARG A 219 2.98 10.07 -2.54
C ARG A 219 3.53 9.28 -3.72
N MET A 220 3.17 9.70 -4.91
CA MET A 220 3.78 9.22 -6.13
C MET A 220 4.92 10.16 -6.50
N VAL A 221 6.05 9.57 -6.86
CA VAL A 221 7.28 10.29 -7.19
C VAL A 221 7.70 9.95 -8.60
N ILE A 222 7.82 10.98 -9.43
CA ILE A 222 8.33 10.88 -10.79
C ILE A 222 9.82 11.16 -10.72
N SER A 223 10.60 10.12 -10.97
CA SER A 223 12.06 10.16 -10.84
C SER A 223 12.77 10.64 -12.11
N SER A 224 12.09 10.64 -13.26
CA SER A 224 12.62 11.23 -14.48
C SER A 224 12.55 12.76 -14.39
N THR A 225 13.67 13.43 -14.64
CA THR A 225 13.79 14.90 -14.54
C THR A 225 13.04 15.66 -15.63
N GLU A 226 12.54 14.95 -16.64
CA GLU A 226 12.00 15.58 -17.83
C GLU A 226 10.50 15.91 -17.76
N ASN A 227 9.75 15.35 -16.75
CA ASN A 227 8.29 15.45 -16.79
C ASN A 227 7.62 15.72 -15.43
N HIS A 228 8.09 16.77 -14.72
CA HIS A 228 7.47 17.20 -13.45
C HIS A 228 5.99 17.60 -13.60
N ALA A 229 5.57 18.03 -14.76
CA ALA A 229 4.19 18.37 -15.05
C ALA A 229 3.25 17.15 -14.94
N LEU A 230 3.78 15.93 -15.14
CA LEU A 230 3.03 14.69 -14.93
C LEU A 230 2.53 14.56 -13.48
N ALA A 231 3.30 15.00 -12.48
CA ALA A 231 2.85 15.01 -11.09
C ALA A 231 1.60 15.87 -10.88
N GLY A 232 1.52 17.01 -11.56
CA GLY A 232 0.33 17.88 -11.57
C GLY A 232 -0.87 17.19 -12.22
N ILE A 233 -0.67 16.54 -13.35
CA ILE A 233 -1.72 15.79 -14.08
C ILE A 233 -2.28 14.67 -13.21
N LEU A 234 -1.41 13.85 -12.60
CA LEU A 234 -1.82 12.77 -11.71
C LEU A 234 -2.53 13.30 -10.47
N THR A 235 -2.05 14.40 -9.86
CA THR A 235 -2.71 15.05 -8.72
C THR A 235 -4.12 15.54 -9.11
N LYS A 236 -4.28 16.10 -10.29
CA LYS A 236 -5.56 16.55 -10.82
C LYS A 236 -6.53 15.37 -11.02
N ALA A 237 -6.04 14.25 -11.55
CA ALA A 237 -6.80 13.02 -11.67
C ALA A 237 -7.22 12.48 -10.28
N MET A 238 -6.31 12.50 -9.29
CA MET A 238 -6.61 12.08 -7.91
C MET A 238 -7.77 12.89 -7.29
N TYR A 239 -7.80 14.20 -7.48
CA TYR A 239 -8.87 15.04 -6.96
C TYR A 239 -10.23 14.85 -7.68
N ALA A 240 -10.23 14.27 -8.86
CA ALA A 240 -11.45 13.92 -9.59
C ALA A 240 -12.04 12.58 -9.20
N MET A 241 -11.26 11.74 -8.50
CA MET A 241 -11.70 10.41 -8.06
C MET A 241 -12.57 10.45 -6.79
N PRO A 242 -13.34 9.39 -6.52
CA PRO A 242 -14.07 9.23 -5.27
C PRO A 242 -13.14 9.31 -4.05
N GLN A 243 -13.52 10.10 -3.03
CA GLN A 243 -12.68 10.37 -1.86
C GLN A 243 -12.41 9.15 -0.99
N ASN A 244 -13.34 8.19 -0.93
CA ASN A 244 -13.24 6.96 -0.13
C ASN A 244 -12.72 5.76 -0.92
N LEU A 245 -12.12 5.98 -2.10
CA LEU A 245 -11.61 4.88 -2.94
C LEU A 245 -10.56 4.04 -2.22
N VAL A 246 -9.69 4.66 -1.41
CA VAL A 246 -8.67 3.94 -0.64
C VAL A 246 -9.30 2.99 0.37
N GLU A 247 -10.33 3.44 1.10
CA GLU A 247 -11.06 2.65 2.08
C GLU A 247 -11.79 1.48 1.44
N ASP A 248 -12.41 1.70 0.28
CA ASP A 248 -13.09 0.64 -0.47
C ASP A 248 -12.11 -0.42 -1.00
N LEU A 249 -10.98 0.02 -1.52
CA LEU A 249 -9.92 -0.89 -1.93
C LEU A 249 -9.37 -1.66 -0.72
N ALA A 250 -9.13 -0.97 0.39
CA ALA A 250 -8.69 -1.61 1.62
C ALA A 250 -9.69 -2.67 2.09
N ALA A 251 -10.98 -2.39 2.08
CA ALA A 251 -12.02 -3.35 2.45
C ALA A 251 -11.95 -4.63 1.59
N ARG A 252 -11.67 -4.52 0.28
CA ARG A 252 -11.52 -5.70 -0.60
C ARG A 252 -10.35 -6.59 -0.22
N TYR A 253 -9.24 -5.99 0.22
CA TYR A 253 -8.00 -6.71 0.52
C TYR A 253 -7.89 -7.14 1.98
N THR A 254 -8.64 -6.54 2.89
CA THR A 254 -8.58 -6.87 4.33
C THR A 254 -9.76 -7.70 4.81
N THR A 255 -10.84 -7.80 4.03
CA THR A 255 -11.96 -8.69 4.34
C THR A 255 -11.50 -10.15 4.19
N TYR A 256 -11.72 -10.95 5.22
CA TYR A 256 -11.45 -12.38 5.18
C TYR A 256 -12.28 -13.00 4.03
N LYS A 257 -11.63 -13.41 2.98
CA LYS A 257 -12.16 -14.42 2.07
C LYS A 257 -11.79 -15.74 2.70
N ALA A 258 -12.79 -16.47 3.24
CA ALA A 258 -12.57 -17.87 3.59
C ALA A 258 -11.89 -18.50 2.37
N ALA A 259 -10.65 -18.96 2.52
CA ALA A 259 -10.00 -19.73 1.47
C ALA A 259 -10.99 -20.83 1.13
N GLU A 260 -11.43 -20.93 -0.14
CA GLU A 260 -12.15 -22.10 -0.59
C GLU A 260 -11.19 -23.25 -0.32
N LEU A 261 -11.48 -24.03 0.73
CA LEU A 261 -10.69 -25.19 1.07
C LEU A 261 -10.67 -26.05 -0.19
N THR A 262 -9.52 -26.15 -0.80
CA THR A 262 -9.35 -27.08 -1.91
C THR A 262 -9.57 -28.49 -1.37
N PHE A 263 -10.02 -29.41 -2.21
CA PHE A 263 -10.18 -30.81 -1.82
C PHE A 263 -8.91 -31.39 -1.17
N VAL A 264 -7.74 -30.87 -1.54
CA VAL A 264 -6.43 -31.23 -0.95
C VAL A 264 -6.29 -30.70 0.48
N ASP A 265 -6.77 -29.49 0.75
CA ASP A 265 -6.75 -28.89 2.10
C ASP A 265 -7.74 -29.62 3.02
N TRP A 266 -8.89 -30.04 2.48
CA TRP A 266 -9.86 -30.85 3.20
C TRP A 266 -9.28 -32.23 3.60
N ILE A 267 -8.55 -32.90 2.69
CA ILE A 267 -7.87 -34.19 2.99
C ILE A 267 -6.77 -34.02 4.05
N ARG A 268 -6.08 -32.86 4.10
CA ARG A 268 -5.02 -32.60 5.11
C ARG A 268 -5.56 -32.31 6.50
N LEU A 269 -6.81 -31.90 6.60
CA LEU A 269 -7.47 -31.52 7.85
C LEU A 269 -8.26 -32.67 8.49
N HIS A 270 -8.47 -33.79 7.77
CA HIS A 270 -9.17 -34.99 8.22
C HIS A 270 -8.31 -36.23 8.00
#